data_a3c8cbbce99f4affcbd144e7b33aaf16
#
_entry.id   a3c8cbbce99f4affcbd144e7b33aaf16
#
_cell.length_a   1.000
_cell.length_b   1.000
_cell.length_c   1.000
_cell.angle_alpha   90.00
_cell.angle_beta   90.00
_cell.angle_gamma   90.00
#
_symmetry.space_group_name_H-M   'P 1'
#
loop_
_entity.id
_entity.type
_entity.pdbx_description
1 polymer ?
#
loop_
_entity_poly.entity_id
_entity_poly.type
_entity_poly.pdbx_seq_one_letter_code
_entity_poly.pdbx_strand_id
1 'polypeptide(L)'
;VVSENFDQKNLKKHLKTKGGMDLLIQEEDGKQSITLTTPKGSVIAVDDSTESCKISDKDGKNMLSMDYKNGKITIQSEKNISLKAGSAELTMDGNAGAVSLKAKKVTVTADNEIGLKANSALKAEGAQIDVKGQAKINLQASGPVAVKGAVVQIN
;
A
#
# COMPACT_ATOMS: atom_id res chain seq x y z
N VAL A 1 6.71 -36.86 12.85
CA VAL A 1 5.84 -37.66 11.96
C VAL A 1 5.23 -36.66 10.99
N VAL A 2 5.50 -36.84 9.71
CA VAL A 2 4.82 -36.12 8.62
C VAL A 2 3.55 -36.91 8.34
N SER A 3 2.38 -36.31 8.51
CA SER A 3 1.14 -36.94 8.06
C SER A 3 0.85 -36.46 6.65
N GLU A 4 0.88 -37.35 5.70
CA GLU A 4 0.43 -37.15 4.34
C GLU A 4 -1.00 -37.71 4.25
N ASN A 5 -1.97 -36.86 3.94
CA ASN A 5 -3.32 -37.27 3.64
C ASN A 5 -3.58 -37.02 2.15
N PHE A 6 -3.72 -38.11 1.40
CA PHE A 6 -4.22 -38.09 0.04
C PHE A 6 -5.67 -38.55 0.07
N ASP A 7 -6.58 -37.83 -0.55
CA ASP A 7 -7.93 -38.32 -0.77
C ASP A 7 -7.94 -39.43 -1.82
N GLN A 8 -9.01 -40.25 -1.88
CA GLN A 8 -9.11 -41.36 -2.81
C GLN A 8 -9.05 -40.96 -4.30
N LYS A 9 -9.35 -39.69 -4.61
CA LYS A 9 -9.26 -39.13 -5.96
C LYS A 9 -7.95 -38.39 -6.22
N ASN A 10 -7.07 -38.34 -5.23
CA ASN A 10 -5.79 -37.58 -5.27
C ASN A 10 -5.96 -36.08 -5.58
N LEU A 11 -7.13 -35.50 -5.27
CA LEU A 11 -7.47 -34.10 -5.51
C LEU A 11 -7.00 -33.18 -4.37
N LYS A 12 -6.66 -33.76 -3.21
CA LYS A 12 -6.13 -33.01 -2.04
C LYS A 12 -4.85 -33.67 -1.56
N LYS A 13 -3.81 -32.86 -1.47
CA LYS A 13 -2.50 -33.26 -0.91
C LYS A 13 -2.25 -32.40 0.31
N HIS A 14 -2.06 -33.02 1.44
CA HIS A 14 -1.95 -32.36 2.72
C HIS A 14 -0.68 -32.81 3.45
N LEU A 15 0.26 -31.91 3.65
CA LEU A 15 1.49 -32.13 4.39
C LEU A 15 1.46 -31.35 5.69
N LYS A 16 1.39 -32.06 6.80
CA LYS A 16 1.43 -31.46 8.14
C LYS A 16 2.66 -31.91 8.90
N THR A 17 3.48 -30.94 9.32
CA THR A 17 4.71 -31.22 10.06
C THR A 17 4.42 -31.38 11.55
N LYS A 18 5.33 -32.04 12.30
CA LYS A 18 5.25 -32.14 13.75
C LYS A 18 5.25 -30.77 14.46
N GLY A 19 5.90 -29.77 13.86
CA GLY A 19 5.94 -28.39 14.37
C GLY A 19 4.70 -27.56 14.03
N GLY A 20 3.70 -28.15 13.32
CA GLY A 20 2.42 -27.51 13.02
C GLY A 20 2.40 -26.67 11.73
N MET A 21 3.44 -26.76 10.90
CA MET A 21 3.33 -26.23 9.51
C MET A 21 2.36 -27.09 8.72
N ASP A 22 1.53 -26.48 7.93
CA ASP A 22 0.47 -27.11 7.17
C ASP A 22 0.50 -26.63 5.72
N LEU A 23 0.77 -27.52 4.76
CA LEU A 23 0.70 -27.27 3.34
C LEU A 23 -0.46 -28.06 2.75
N LEU A 24 -1.43 -27.34 2.19
CA LEU A 24 -2.55 -27.91 1.47
C LEU A 24 -2.46 -27.54 -0.01
N ILE A 25 -2.50 -28.55 -0.88
CA ILE A 25 -2.69 -28.40 -2.32
C ILE A 25 -4.04 -29.03 -2.65
N GLN A 26 -4.90 -28.26 -3.28
CA GLN A 26 -6.22 -28.68 -3.71
C GLN A 26 -6.31 -28.58 -5.24
N GLU A 27 -6.69 -29.66 -5.91
CA GLU A 27 -6.74 -29.78 -7.38
C GLU A 27 -8.17 -30.08 -7.88
N GLU A 28 -9.18 -29.97 -6.99
CA GLU A 28 -10.58 -30.13 -7.37
C GLU A 28 -10.98 -29.02 -8.35
N ASP A 29 -11.63 -29.39 -9.45
CA ASP A 29 -12.03 -28.46 -10.51
C ASP A 29 -12.87 -27.30 -9.96
N GLY A 30 -12.51 -26.09 -10.33
CA GLY A 30 -13.12 -24.85 -9.82
C GLY A 30 -12.73 -24.49 -8.37
N LYS A 31 -11.79 -25.24 -7.72
CA LYS A 31 -11.32 -24.97 -6.36
C LYS A 31 -9.80 -25.13 -6.21
N GLN A 32 -9.08 -25.01 -7.32
CA GLN A 32 -7.63 -25.18 -7.31
C GLN A 32 -6.99 -24.12 -6.42
N SER A 33 -6.17 -24.59 -5.47
CA SER A 33 -5.47 -23.70 -4.55
C SER A 33 -4.23 -24.34 -3.94
N ILE A 34 -3.30 -23.49 -3.51
CA ILE A 34 -2.15 -23.84 -2.68
C ILE A 34 -2.20 -22.95 -1.44
N THR A 35 -2.21 -23.55 -0.26
CA THR A 35 -2.21 -22.83 1.02
C THR A 35 -1.12 -23.36 1.94
N LEU A 36 -0.26 -22.47 2.40
CA LEU A 36 0.71 -22.72 3.47
C LEU A 36 0.27 -21.99 4.72
N THR A 37 0.05 -22.71 5.81
CA THR A 37 -0.32 -22.15 7.11
C THR A 37 0.77 -22.42 8.13
N THR A 38 1.18 -21.41 8.88
CA THR A 38 2.14 -21.54 9.97
C THR A 38 1.44 -21.97 11.28
N PRO A 39 2.16 -22.49 12.29
CA PRO A 39 1.58 -22.84 13.60
C PRO A 39 0.87 -21.67 14.31
N LYS A 40 1.28 -20.43 14.01
CA LYS A 40 0.65 -19.21 14.55
C LYS A 40 -0.48 -18.66 13.67
N GLY A 41 -0.82 -19.35 12.58
CA GLY A 41 -1.93 -19.01 11.71
C GLY A 41 -1.62 -17.99 10.59
N SER A 42 -0.35 -17.63 10.37
CA SER A 42 0.01 -16.86 9.17
C SER A 42 -0.19 -17.71 7.91
N VAL A 43 -0.65 -17.10 6.84
CA VAL A 43 -1.07 -17.79 5.61
C VAL A 43 -0.34 -17.22 4.40
N ILE A 44 0.09 -18.13 3.51
CA ILE A 44 0.44 -17.83 2.12
C ILE A 44 -0.49 -18.66 1.26
N ALA A 45 -1.28 -18.05 0.39
CA ALA A 45 -2.26 -18.72 -0.45
C ALA A 45 -2.25 -18.20 -1.89
N VAL A 46 -2.42 -19.11 -2.84
CA VAL A 46 -2.81 -18.83 -4.21
C VAL A 46 -4.07 -19.63 -4.46
N ASP A 47 -5.12 -18.99 -4.95
CA ASP A 47 -6.44 -19.57 -5.05
C ASP A 47 -7.10 -19.15 -6.38
N ASP A 48 -7.25 -20.13 -7.29
CA ASP A 48 -7.85 -19.90 -8.60
C ASP A 48 -9.36 -19.72 -8.50
N SER A 49 -10.02 -20.31 -7.48
CA SER A 49 -11.46 -20.16 -7.31
C SER A 49 -11.87 -18.72 -6.96
N THR A 50 -11.01 -18.01 -6.25
CA THR A 50 -11.17 -16.59 -5.91
C THR A 50 -10.34 -15.67 -6.79
N GLU A 51 -9.55 -16.23 -7.73
CA GLU A 51 -8.63 -15.52 -8.60
C GLU A 51 -7.71 -14.57 -7.78
N SER A 52 -7.04 -15.11 -6.73
CA SER A 52 -6.29 -14.30 -5.79
C SER A 52 -4.99 -14.93 -5.30
N CYS A 53 -4.07 -14.07 -4.86
CA CYS A 53 -2.89 -14.44 -4.09
C CYS A 53 -2.84 -13.62 -2.80
N LYS A 54 -2.46 -14.24 -1.68
CA LYS A 54 -2.48 -13.60 -0.38
C LYS A 54 -1.33 -14.05 0.53
N ILE A 55 -0.73 -13.09 1.22
CA ILE A 55 0.14 -13.32 2.38
C ILE A 55 -0.46 -12.53 3.54
N SER A 56 -0.76 -13.17 4.67
CA SER A 56 -1.38 -12.47 5.80
C SER A 56 -1.01 -13.07 7.15
N ASP A 57 -1.14 -12.29 8.21
CA ASP A 57 -1.24 -12.83 9.56
C ASP A 57 -2.59 -13.56 9.75
N LYS A 58 -2.76 -14.20 10.90
CA LYS A 58 -3.93 -15.03 11.19
C LYS A 58 -5.24 -14.23 11.21
N ASP A 59 -5.20 -12.96 11.60
CA ASP A 59 -6.36 -12.10 11.77
C ASP A 59 -6.63 -11.24 10.53
N GLY A 60 -5.75 -11.33 9.51
CA GLY A 60 -5.85 -10.57 8.27
C GLY A 60 -5.59 -9.06 8.43
N LYS A 61 -5.04 -8.64 9.55
CA LYS A 61 -4.77 -7.23 9.84
C LYS A 61 -3.54 -6.70 9.13
N ASN A 62 -2.54 -7.57 8.93
CA ASN A 62 -1.35 -7.30 8.15
C ASN A 62 -1.37 -8.22 6.93
N MET A 63 -1.39 -7.64 5.73
CA MET A 63 -1.67 -8.40 4.51
C MET A 63 -1.04 -7.76 3.27
N LEU A 64 -0.55 -8.64 2.39
CA LEU A 64 -0.32 -8.35 0.98
C LEU A 64 -1.26 -9.26 0.18
N SER A 65 -2.09 -8.70 -0.68
CA SER A 65 -2.96 -9.48 -1.54
C SER A 65 -3.04 -8.92 -2.95
N MET A 66 -3.26 -9.82 -3.90
CA MET A 66 -3.57 -9.53 -5.29
C MET A 66 -4.91 -10.17 -5.62
N ASP A 67 -5.84 -9.39 -6.08
CA ASP A 67 -7.13 -9.80 -6.61
C ASP A 67 -7.05 -9.69 -8.13
N TYR A 68 -6.88 -10.82 -8.80
CA TYR A 68 -6.67 -10.85 -10.25
C TYR A 68 -7.95 -10.51 -11.00
N LYS A 69 -9.10 -10.90 -10.45
CA LYS A 69 -10.42 -10.67 -11.04
C LYS A 69 -10.72 -9.18 -11.18
N ASN A 70 -10.37 -8.38 -10.15
CA ASN A 70 -10.64 -6.95 -10.11
C ASN A 70 -9.39 -6.10 -10.41
N GLY A 71 -8.23 -6.72 -10.68
CA GLY A 71 -6.96 -6.02 -10.95
C GLY A 71 -6.47 -5.20 -9.76
N LYS A 72 -6.69 -5.65 -8.52
CA LYS A 72 -6.38 -4.89 -7.30
C LYS A 72 -5.23 -5.51 -6.53
N ILE A 73 -4.28 -4.65 -6.12
CA ILE A 73 -3.22 -5.00 -5.16
C ILE A 73 -3.49 -4.24 -3.87
N THR A 74 -3.46 -4.93 -2.72
CA THR A 74 -3.65 -4.35 -1.40
C THR A 74 -2.44 -4.66 -0.53
N ILE A 75 -1.84 -3.63 0.05
CA ILE A 75 -0.87 -3.72 1.14
C ILE A 75 -1.55 -3.10 2.35
N GLN A 76 -1.73 -3.87 3.41
CA GLN A 76 -2.44 -3.45 4.61
C GLN A 76 -1.60 -3.75 5.85
N SER A 77 -1.59 -2.83 6.79
CA SER A 77 -1.01 -3.02 8.12
C SER A 77 -1.90 -2.36 9.18
N GLU A 78 -2.02 -3.00 10.33
CA GLU A 78 -2.74 -2.45 11.49
C GLU A 78 -2.07 -1.18 12.04
N LYS A 79 -0.75 -1.07 11.88
CA LYS A 79 0.03 0.05 12.46
C LYS A 79 0.71 0.89 11.38
N ASN A 80 1.76 0.38 10.78
CA ASN A 80 2.61 1.17 9.90
C ASN A 80 2.96 0.42 8.62
N ILE A 81 3.02 1.13 7.51
CA ILE A 81 3.63 0.68 6.27
C ILE A 81 4.82 1.58 5.98
N SER A 82 6.01 1.01 5.80
CA SER A 82 7.21 1.73 5.38
C SER A 82 7.78 1.10 4.12
N LEU A 83 7.95 1.93 3.10
CA LEU A 83 8.63 1.60 1.85
C LEU A 83 9.93 2.37 1.81
N LYS A 84 11.07 1.68 1.87
CA LYS A 84 12.38 2.30 2.00
C LYS A 84 13.35 1.83 0.91
N ALA A 85 14.03 2.77 0.29
CA ALA A 85 15.09 2.53 -0.68
C ALA A 85 16.26 3.51 -0.41
N GLY A 86 17.35 3.02 0.17
CA GLY A 86 18.47 3.86 0.61
C GLY A 86 18.02 4.93 1.60
N SER A 87 18.17 6.21 1.23
CA SER A 87 17.74 7.36 2.05
C SER A 87 16.32 7.87 1.77
N ALA A 88 15.65 7.31 0.74
CA ALA A 88 14.26 7.66 0.41
C ALA A 88 13.30 6.74 1.15
N GLU A 89 12.23 7.30 1.71
CA GLU A 89 11.25 6.57 2.51
C GLU A 89 9.84 7.17 2.35
N LEU A 90 8.85 6.31 2.12
CA LEU A 90 7.44 6.63 2.24
C LEU A 90 6.89 5.86 3.43
N THR A 91 6.34 6.57 4.41
CA THR A 91 5.74 5.98 5.62
C THR A 91 4.27 6.35 5.72
N MET A 92 3.43 5.37 6.01
CA MET A 92 2.04 5.56 6.44
C MET A 92 1.94 5.10 7.89
N ASP A 93 1.62 6.03 8.79
CA ASP A 93 1.44 5.78 10.23
C ASP A 93 -0.06 5.75 10.53
N GLY A 94 -0.59 4.55 10.77
CA GLY A 94 -2.00 4.35 11.07
C GLY A 94 -2.41 4.88 12.45
N ASN A 95 -1.49 4.95 13.42
CA ASN A 95 -1.79 5.49 14.75
C ASN A 95 -1.92 7.01 14.73
N ALA A 96 -1.03 7.69 13.99
CA ALA A 96 -1.06 9.15 13.83
C ALA A 96 -2.00 9.61 12.70
N GLY A 97 -2.46 8.70 11.85
CA GLY A 97 -3.21 9.03 10.63
C GLY A 97 -2.38 9.87 9.65
N ALA A 98 -1.07 9.63 9.59
CA ALA A 98 -0.13 10.46 8.85
C ALA A 98 0.52 9.73 7.69
N VAL A 99 0.78 10.46 6.60
CA VAL A 99 1.63 10.00 5.49
C VAL A 99 2.84 10.94 5.39
N SER A 100 4.04 10.37 5.34
CA SER A 100 5.31 11.09 5.26
C SER A 100 6.12 10.59 4.07
N LEU A 101 6.65 11.52 3.27
CA LEU A 101 7.60 11.24 2.20
C LEU A 101 8.91 11.98 2.49
N LYS A 102 10.00 11.24 2.65
CA LYS A 102 11.36 11.76 2.90
C LYS A 102 12.28 11.34 1.76
N ALA A 103 12.91 12.30 1.11
CA ALA A 103 13.88 12.05 0.04
C ALA A 103 14.78 13.27 -0.14
N LYS A 104 15.92 13.09 -0.82
CA LYS A 104 16.77 14.22 -1.26
C LYS A 104 16.09 15.07 -2.33
N LYS A 105 15.25 14.45 -3.17
CA LYS A 105 14.48 15.11 -4.23
C LYS A 105 13.15 14.40 -4.40
N VAL A 106 12.09 15.16 -4.50
CA VAL A 106 10.75 14.67 -4.88
C VAL A 106 10.33 15.40 -6.15
N THR A 107 9.85 14.67 -7.15
CA THR A 107 9.28 15.24 -8.37
C THR A 107 7.87 14.69 -8.52
N VAL A 108 6.90 15.58 -8.71
CA VAL A 108 5.50 15.23 -8.97
C VAL A 108 5.14 15.79 -10.34
N THR A 109 4.72 14.93 -11.26
CA THR A 109 4.32 15.31 -12.62
C THR A 109 2.96 14.70 -12.91
N ALA A 110 2.07 15.46 -13.49
CA ALA A 110 0.78 15.00 -13.99
C ALA A 110 0.48 15.58 -15.36
N ASP A 111 -0.12 14.79 -16.24
CA ASP A 111 -0.46 15.24 -17.61
C ASP A 111 -1.63 16.24 -17.61
N ASN A 112 -2.54 16.13 -16.63
CA ASN A 112 -3.74 16.96 -16.58
C ASN A 112 -3.76 17.90 -15.37
N GLU A 113 -3.73 17.38 -14.14
CA GLU A 113 -3.96 18.16 -12.94
C GLU A 113 -3.20 17.60 -11.72
N ILE A 114 -2.71 18.49 -10.86
CA ILE A 114 -2.27 18.21 -9.50
C ILE A 114 -3.13 19.02 -8.54
N GLY A 115 -4.04 18.35 -7.83
CA GLY A 115 -4.89 18.94 -6.80
C GLY A 115 -4.29 18.82 -5.41
N LEU A 116 -4.11 19.94 -4.69
CA LEU A 116 -3.70 19.96 -3.28
C LEU A 116 -4.78 20.66 -2.46
N LYS A 117 -5.41 19.94 -1.53
CA LYS A 117 -6.48 20.47 -0.68
C LYS A 117 -6.21 20.12 0.78
N ALA A 118 -6.27 21.11 1.65
CA ALA A 118 -6.23 20.93 3.09
C ALA A 118 -7.41 21.68 3.74
N ASN A 119 -8.07 21.07 4.74
CA ASN A 119 -9.19 21.73 5.43
C ASN A 119 -8.73 22.84 6.38
N SER A 120 -7.50 22.76 6.88
CA SER A 120 -6.95 23.72 7.84
C SER A 120 -5.86 24.57 7.24
N ALA A 121 -4.75 23.96 6.80
CA ALA A 121 -3.61 24.70 6.28
C ALA A 121 -2.86 23.92 5.20
N LEU A 122 -2.46 24.59 4.13
CA LEU A 122 -1.46 24.13 3.18
C LEU A 122 -0.22 25.01 3.36
N LYS A 123 0.93 24.41 3.65
CA LYS A 123 2.22 25.10 3.86
C LYS A 123 3.22 24.67 2.80
N ALA A 124 3.95 25.63 2.23
CA ALA A 124 5.09 25.41 1.38
C ALA A 124 6.27 26.26 1.93
N GLU A 125 7.37 25.61 2.25
CA GLU A 125 8.56 26.28 2.83
C GLU A 125 9.79 25.81 2.07
N GLY A 126 10.72 26.71 1.78
CA GLY A 126 11.97 26.44 1.09
C GLY A 126 12.83 27.68 0.99
N ALA A 127 14.13 27.50 0.72
CA ALA A 127 15.04 28.61 0.45
C ALA A 127 14.59 29.41 -0.79
N GLN A 128 13.96 28.72 -1.75
CA GLN A 128 13.37 29.31 -2.93
C GLN A 128 12.06 28.60 -3.25
N ILE A 129 11.03 29.34 -3.60
CA ILE A 129 9.76 28.84 -4.08
C ILE A 129 9.44 29.55 -5.40
N ASP A 130 9.40 28.80 -6.49
CA ASP A 130 9.02 29.27 -7.81
C ASP A 130 7.61 28.80 -8.16
N VAL A 131 6.72 29.74 -8.44
CA VAL A 131 5.37 29.45 -8.94
C VAL A 131 5.21 30.07 -10.30
N LYS A 132 5.04 29.27 -11.36
CA LYS A 132 4.92 29.71 -12.74
C LYS A 132 3.64 29.17 -13.36
N GLY A 133 2.83 30.04 -13.94
CA GLY A 133 1.66 29.71 -14.75
C GLY A 133 1.81 30.31 -16.15
N GLN A 134 1.56 29.53 -17.19
CA GLN A 134 1.65 30.01 -18.58
C GLN A 134 0.47 30.92 -18.94
N ALA A 135 -0.74 30.61 -18.44
CA ALA A 135 -1.94 31.38 -18.74
C ALA A 135 -2.32 32.35 -17.61
N LYS A 136 -2.38 31.84 -16.37
CA LYS A 136 -2.67 32.66 -15.19
C LYS A 136 -2.26 32.00 -13.90
N ILE A 137 -2.07 32.79 -12.86
CA ILE A 137 -1.98 32.39 -11.47
C ILE A 137 -3.11 33.11 -10.71
N ASN A 138 -4.02 32.38 -10.07
CA ASN A 138 -5.04 32.91 -9.19
C ASN A 138 -4.63 32.75 -7.74
N LEU A 139 -4.58 33.84 -6.98
CA LEU A 139 -4.46 33.87 -5.54
C LEU A 139 -5.71 34.51 -4.97
N GLN A 140 -6.57 33.75 -4.32
CA GLN A 140 -7.85 34.23 -3.80
C GLN A 140 -8.04 33.75 -2.36
N ALA A 141 -8.47 34.64 -1.51
CA ALA A 141 -8.87 34.34 -0.14
C ALA A 141 -10.18 35.08 0.18
N SER A 142 -11.00 34.54 1.08
CA SER A 142 -12.13 35.24 1.67
C SER A 142 -11.71 36.31 2.69
N GLY A 143 -10.48 36.26 3.15
CA GLY A 143 -9.80 37.20 4.02
C GLY A 143 -8.61 37.88 3.32
N PRO A 144 -7.71 38.56 4.10
CA PRO A 144 -6.54 39.23 3.53
C PRO A 144 -5.59 38.29 2.83
N VAL A 145 -5.06 38.69 1.68
CA VAL A 145 -3.86 38.11 1.05
C VAL A 145 -2.68 38.99 1.44
N ALA A 146 -1.72 38.45 2.19
CA ALA A 146 -0.54 39.18 2.62
C ALA A 146 0.69 38.74 1.81
N VAL A 147 1.35 39.68 1.13
CA VAL A 147 2.63 39.47 0.47
C VAL A 147 3.65 40.31 1.21
N LYS A 148 4.69 39.69 1.74
CA LYS A 148 5.77 40.38 2.50
C LYS A 148 7.13 39.95 1.96
N GLY A 149 8.01 40.90 1.74
CA GLY A 149 9.37 40.67 1.28
C GLY A 149 10.19 41.98 1.45
N ALA A 150 11.51 41.87 1.42
CA ALA A 150 12.38 43.05 1.40
C ALA A 150 12.11 43.91 0.15
N VAL A 151 11.78 43.24 -0.96
CA VAL A 151 11.32 43.87 -2.21
C VAL A 151 10.11 43.06 -2.71
N VAL A 152 9.02 43.73 -3.04
CA VAL A 152 7.88 43.16 -3.75
C VAL A 152 7.78 43.90 -5.09
N GLN A 153 7.97 43.23 -6.22
CA GLN A 153 7.88 43.81 -7.55
C GLN A 153 6.58 43.30 -8.21
N ILE A 154 5.78 44.23 -8.65
CA ILE A 154 4.52 44.00 -9.40
C ILE A 154 4.65 44.78 -10.69
N ASN A 155 4.56 44.06 -11.84
CA ASN A 155 4.67 44.64 -13.17
C ASN A 155 3.28 44.71 -13.83
#